data_c868a6086b9ea94010cdc12481cf8e30
#
_entry.id   c868a6086b9ea94010cdc12481cf8e30
#
_cell.length_a   1.000
_cell.length_b   1.000
_cell.length_c   1.000
_cell.angle_alpha   90.00
_cell.angle_beta   90.00
_cell.angle_gamma   90.00
#
_symmetry.space_group_name_H-M   'P 1'
#
loop_
_entity.id
_entity.type
_entity.pdbx_description
1 polymer ?
#
loop_
_entity_poly.entity_id
_entity_poly.type
_entity_poly.pdbx_seq_one_letter_code
_entity_poly.pdbx_strand_id
1 'polypeptide(L)'
;MEENVKAVFISNYINHHQIPFSNALYEQLGDDYHFIQTEPMEEERIAMGWGLDAATLPYVVWADREEERCRKLIEEADLVFAGWTKRLDLVLPRLSSGKLTFRVSERIYREGQWKAISPKGLLAKYKEHIRFRNQPVWLLCCGAY
;
A
#
# COMPACT_ATOMS: atom_id res chain seq x y z
N MET A 1 6.48 28.51 -7.67
CA MET A 1 6.04 27.67 -6.53
C MET A 1 6.33 26.22 -6.90
N GLU A 2 7.18 25.60 -6.18
CA GLU A 2 7.31 24.15 -6.31
C GLU A 2 6.03 23.53 -5.74
N GLU A 3 5.24 22.84 -6.56
CA GLU A 3 4.13 22.04 -6.06
C GLU A 3 4.75 20.89 -5.28
N ASN A 4 4.52 20.86 -3.97
CA ASN A 4 4.97 19.75 -3.13
C ASN A 4 4.22 18.48 -3.53
N VAL A 5 4.95 17.44 -3.86
CA VAL A 5 4.39 16.13 -4.19
C VAL A 5 3.80 15.49 -2.94
N LYS A 6 2.52 15.16 -2.97
CA LYS A 6 1.85 14.41 -1.91
C LYS A 6 1.92 12.91 -2.17
N ALA A 7 2.47 12.14 -1.25
CA ALA A 7 2.61 10.71 -1.36
C ALA A 7 1.96 9.96 -0.19
N VAL A 8 1.29 8.85 -0.51
CA VAL A 8 0.65 7.99 0.48
C VAL A 8 1.09 6.54 0.28
N PHE A 9 1.45 5.87 1.36
CA PHE A 9 1.59 4.42 1.40
C PHE A 9 0.41 3.84 2.17
N ILE A 10 -0.35 2.92 1.60
CA ILE A 10 -1.42 2.20 2.30
C ILE A 10 -1.12 0.71 2.37
N SER A 11 -1.17 0.13 3.56
CA SER A 11 -0.95 -1.30 3.79
C SER A 11 -1.67 -1.76 5.07
N ASN A 12 -1.64 -3.08 5.33
CA ASN A 12 -2.21 -3.64 6.54
C ASN A 12 -1.60 -3.01 7.81
N TYR A 13 -0.31 -3.16 8.02
CA TYR A 13 0.43 -2.52 9.11
C TYR A 13 1.85 -2.17 8.65
N ILE A 14 2.42 -1.15 9.28
CA ILE A 14 3.82 -0.81 9.06
C ILE A 14 4.72 -1.83 9.77
N ASN A 15 5.78 -2.24 9.12
CA ASN A 15 6.76 -3.18 9.65
C ASN A 15 8.19 -2.71 9.36
N HIS A 16 9.18 -3.41 9.93
CA HIS A 16 10.58 -3.06 9.83
C HIS A 16 11.14 -3.00 8.39
N HIS A 17 10.50 -3.67 7.41
CA HIS A 17 10.90 -3.57 6.01
C HIS A 17 10.44 -2.28 5.35
N GLN A 18 9.33 -1.71 5.80
CA GLN A 18 8.73 -0.50 5.22
C GLN A 18 9.24 0.79 5.88
N ILE A 19 9.75 0.70 7.12
CA ILE A 19 10.22 1.86 7.88
C ILE A 19 11.34 2.62 7.16
N PRO A 20 12.42 2.01 6.66
CA PRO A 20 13.47 2.74 5.98
C PRO A 20 12.97 3.53 4.77
N PHE A 21 12.08 2.93 3.99
CA PHE A 21 11.46 3.58 2.85
C PHE A 21 10.56 4.75 3.27
N SER A 22 9.72 4.53 4.28
CA SER A 22 8.81 5.56 4.81
C SER A 22 9.56 6.72 5.45
N ASN A 23 10.64 6.44 6.19
CA ASN A 23 11.49 7.48 6.77
C ASN A 23 12.14 8.34 5.68
N ALA A 24 12.67 7.71 4.62
CA ALA A 24 13.28 8.45 3.52
C ALA A 24 12.28 9.35 2.79
N LEU A 25 11.04 8.89 2.60
CA LEU A 25 9.98 9.72 2.03
C LEU A 25 9.58 10.86 2.97
N TYR A 26 9.47 10.58 4.25
CA TYR A 26 9.12 11.61 5.24
C TYR A 26 10.22 12.68 5.39
N GLU A 27 11.50 12.29 5.31
CA GLU A 27 12.61 13.24 5.29
C GLU A 27 12.56 14.21 4.09
N GLN A 28 12.06 13.76 2.95
CA GLN A 28 11.96 14.57 1.74
C GLN A 28 10.67 15.38 1.63
N LEU A 29 9.55 14.80 2.04
CA LEU A 29 8.21 15.34 1.81
C LEU A 29 7.58 15.94 3.08
N GLY A 30 8.10 15.63 4.27
CA GLY A 30 7.52 16.09 5.52
C GLY A 30 6.06 15.67 5.67
N ASP A 31 5.21 16.62 6.00
CA ASP A 31 3.77 16.40 6.22
C ASP A 31 2.99 16.07 4.94
N ASP A 32 3.62 16.11 3.77
CA ASP A 32 3.02 15.65 2.51
C ASP A 32 3.19 14.13 2.29
N TYR A 33 3.88 13.42 3.19
CA TYR A 33 3.94 11.97 3.21
C TYR A 33 3.13 11.36 4.36
N HIS A 34 2.30 10.34 4.05
CA HIS A 34 1.57 9.58 5.06
C HIS A 34 1.62 8.08 4.78
N PHE A 35 1.71 7.29 5.86
CA PHE A 35 1.50 5.85 5.84
C PHE A 35 0.16 5.52 6.47
N ILE A 36 -0.77 4.97 5.69
CA ILE A 36 -2.09 4.56 6.17
C ILE A 36 -2.02 3.09 6.57
N GLN A 37 -2.16 2.84 7.87
CA GLN A 37 -2.27 1.52 8.44
C GLN A 37 -3.74 1.12 8.56
N THR A 38 -4.12 -0.02 7.99
CA THR A 38 -5.51 -0.45 7.92
C THR A 38 -5.88 -1.54 8.92
N GLU A 39 -4.88 -2.21 9.49
CA GLU A 39 -5.07 -3.34 10.40
C GLU A 39 -4.04 -3.29 11.53
N PRO A 40 -4.37 -3.79 12.73
CA PRO A 40 -3.36 -3.99 13.76
C PRO A 40 -2.39 -5.09 13.36
N MET A 41 -1.17 -5.04 13.89
CA MET A 41 -0.21 -6.13 13.70
C MET A 41 -0.69 -7.36 14.47
N GLU A 42 -0.56 -8.54 13.86
CA GLU A 42 -0.92 -9.82 14.45
C GLU A 42 -0.08 -10.11 15.70
N GLU A 43 -0.71 -10.64 16.76
CA GLU A 43 -0.04 -10.94 18.04
C GLU A 43 1.16 -11.90 17.86
N GLU A 44 1.04 -12.87 16.95
CA GLU A 44 2.12 -13.80 16.61
C GLU A 44 3.37 -13.06 16.11
N ARG A 45 3.20 -12.06 15.27
CA ARG A 45 4.31 -11.26 14.75
C ARG A 45 4.91 -10.36 15.81
N ILE A 46 4.09 -9.83 16.69
CA ILE A 46 4.57 -9.06 17.86
C ILE A 46 5.41 -9.97 18.76
N ALA A 47 4.96 -11.20 19.01
CA ALA A 47 5.69 -12.19 19.78
C ALA A 47 7.03 -12.59 19.14
N MET A 48 7.14 -12.55 17.81
CA MET A 48 8.40 -12.76 17.06
C MET A 48 9.34 -11.54 17.08
N GLY A 49 9.01 -10.49 17.81
CA GLY A 49 9.84 -9.29 17.91
C GLY A 49 9.62 -8.27 16.80
N TRP A 50 8.55 -8.40 16.01
CA TRP A 50 8.19 -7.41 14.98
C TRP A 50 7.39 -6.24 15.53
N GLY A 51 7.03 -6.32 16.82
CA GLY A 51 6.28 -5.27 17.49
C GLY A 51 6.95 -3.90 17.33
N LEU A 52 6.18 -2.96 16.80
CA LEU A 52 6.59 -1.59 16.61
C LEU A 52 5.49 -0.69 17.17
N ASP A 53 5.89 0.31 17.95
CA ASP A 53 4.96 1.35 18.34
C ASP A 53 4.78 2.34 17.19
N ALA A 54 3.81 2.04 16.32
CA ALA A 54 3.46 2.89 15.18
C ALA A 54 3.03 4.31 15.62
N ALA A 55 2.63 4.50 16.88
CA ALA A 55 2.28 5.81 17.42
C ALA A 55 3.51 6.73 17.57
N THR A 56 4.71 6.19 17.55
CA THR A 56 5.95 6.98 17.56
C THR A 56 6.35 7.53 16.19
N LEU A 57 5.69 7.06 15.12
CA LEU A 57 5.98 7.48 13.75
C LEU A 57 5.02 8.61 13.33
N PRO A 58 5.53 9.82 13.06
CA PRO A 58 4.70 11.00 12.85
C PRO A 58 3.82 10.95 11.59
N TYR A 59 4.21 10.12 10.62
CA TYR A 59 3.52 9.97 9.33
C TYR A 59 2.46 8.85 9.32
N VAL A 60 2.30 8.08 10.40
CA VAL A 60 1.34 6.96 10.44
C VAL A 60 -0.05 7.45 10.80
N VAL A 61 -1.03 7.09 9.96
CA VAL A 61 -2.46 7.36 10.14
C VAL A 61 -3.21 6.04 10.21
N TRP A 62 -4.14 5.90 11.17
CA TRP A 62 -4.93 4.68 11.38
C TRP A 62 -6.29 4.77 10.69
N ALA A 63 -6.54 3.88 9.73
CA ALA A 63 -7.76 3.91 8.92
C ALA A 63 -9.04 3.65 9.73
N ASP A 64 -8.98 2.85 10.80
CA ASP A 64 -10.12 2.56 11.67
C ASP A 64 -10.53 3.74 12.58
N ARG A 65 -9.61 4.66 12.82
CA ARG A 65 -9.81 5.84 13.67
C ARG A 65 -10.09 7.11 12.89
N GLU A 66 -9.50 7.22 11.70
CA GLU A 66 -9.49 8.44 10.88
C GLU A 66 -9.89 8.13 9.42
N GLU A 67 -10.93 7.35 9.20
CA GLU A 67 -11.30 6.84 7.87
C GLU A 67 -11.51 7.97 6.83
N GLU A 68 -12.26 9.01 7.18
CA GLU A 68 -12.50 10.14 6.29
C GLU A 68 -11.21 10.86 5.89
N ARG A 69 -10.30 11.03 6.85
CA ARG A 69 -8.98 11.59 6.58
C ARG A 69 -8.18 10.69 5.64
N CYS A 70 -8.19 9.38 5.85
CA CYS A 70 -7.51 8.43 4.99
C CYS A 70 -8.04 8.46 3.56
N ARG A 71 -9.36 8.52 3.37
CA ARG A 71 -9.99 8.65 2.03
C ARG A 71 -9.52 9.92 1.33
N LYS A 72 -9.53 11.04 2.04
CA LYS A 72 -9.08 12.32 1.51
C LYS A 72 -7.60 12.32 1.15
N LEU A 73 -6.74 11.77 2.00
CA LEU A 73 -5.31 11.64 1.73
C LEU A 73 -5.04 10.81 0.47
N ILE A 74 -5.74 9.67 0.28
CA ILE A 74 -5.60 8.83 -0.91
C ILE A 74 -6.10 9.55 -2.17
N GLU A 75 -7.20 10.29 -2.06
CA GLU A 75 -7.79 11.03 -3.17
C GLU A 75 -6.88 12.19 -3.62
N GLU A 76 -6.36 12.97 -2.68
CA GLU A 76 -5.53 14.14 -2.96
C GLU A 76 -4.09 13.80 -3.35
N ALA A 77 -3.58 12.64 -2.96
CA ALA A 77 -2.20 12.26 -3.23
C ALA A 77 -1.88 12.24 -4.74
N ASP A 78 -0.72 12.75 -5.11
CA ASP A 78 -0.17 12.63 -6.46
C ASP A 78 0.29 11.20 -6.72
N LEU A 79 0.84 10.55 -5.69
CA LEU A 79 1.39 9.22 -5.74
C LEU A 79 0.87 8.35 -4.60
N VAL A 80 0.39 7.14 -4.92
CA VAL A 80 0.00 6.14 -3.92
C VAL A 80 0.78 4.85 -4.11
N PHE A 81 1.35 4.36 -3.02
CA PHE A 81 1.88 3.00 -2.90
C PHE A 81 0.84 2.13 -2.20
N ALA A 82 0.26 1.19 -2.92
CA ALA A 82 -0.76 0.27 -2.40
C ALA A 82 -0.13 -1.10 -2.09
N GLY A 83 0.14 -1.33 -0.81
CA GLY A 83 0.54 -2.62 -0.28
C GLY A 83 -0.66 -3.56 -0.07
N TRP A 84 -0.43 -4.66 0.65
CA TRP A 84 -1.51 -5.58 0.96
C TRP A 84 -2.42 -5.04 2.06
N THR A 85 -3.73 -5.10 1.85
CA THR A 85 -4.75 -4.72 2.82
C THR A 85 -6.07 -5.42 2.52
N LYS A 86 -6.86 -5.68 3.57
CA LYS A 86 -8.26 -6.12 3.43
C LYS A 86 -9.20 -4.97 3.06
N ARG A 87 -8.80 -3.72 3.31
CA ARG A 87 -9.58 -2.50 3.03
C ARG A 87 -9.51 -2.11 1.56
N LEU A 88 -9.96 -3.03 0.69
CA LEU A 88 -10.03 -2.80 -0.76
C LEU A 88 -10.94 -1.63 -1.12
N ASP A 89 -11.91 -1.30 -0.27
CA ASP A 89 -12.78 -0.14 -0.41
C ASP A 89 -12.02 1.20 -0.43
N LEU A 90 -10.85 1.26 0.21
CA LEU A 90 -9.97 2.43 0.17
C LEU A 90 -9.08 2.46 -1.07
N VAL A 91 -8.67 1.29 -1.57
CA VAL A 91 -7.70 1.17 -2.66
C VAL A 91 -8.34 1.19 -4.05
N LEU A 92 -9.48 0.46 -4.24
CA LEU A 92 -10.10 0.30 -5.56
C LEU A 92 -10.49 1.62 -6.24
N PRO A 93 -11.06 2.63 -5.55
CA PRO A 93 -11.35 3.92 -6.18
C PRO A 93 -10.07 4.58 -6.74
N ARG A 94 -8.96 4.48 -6.03
CA ARG A 94 -7.68 5.04 -6.47
C ARG A 94 -7.16 4.36 -7.73
N LEU A 95 -7.26 3.03 -7.84
CA LEU A 95 -6.81 2.28 -9.02
C LEU A 95 -7.57 2.67 -10.31
N SER A 96 -8.76 3.23 -10.17
CA SER A 96 -9.61 3.68 -11.29
C SER A 96 -9.60 5.21 -11.49
N SER A 97 -8.81 5.94 -10.73
CA SER A 97 -8.86 7.41 -10.70
C SER A 97 -8.06 8.11 -11.81
N GLY A 98 -7.26 7.38 -12.57
CA GLY A 98 -6.34 7.97 -13.55
C GLY A 98 -5.08 8.61 -12.92
N LYS A 99 -4.87 8.44 -11.61
CA LYS A 99 -3.71 8.96 -10.89
C LYS A 99 -2.64 7.88 -10.68
N LEU A 100 -1.38 8.29 -10.65
CA LEU A 100 -0.24 7.37 -10.51
C LEU A 100 -0.33 6.55 -9.22
N THR A 101 -0.29 5.23 -9.38
CA THR A 101 -0.36 4.29 -8.28
C THR A 101 0.60 3.12 -8.50
N PHE A 102 1.39 2.80 -7.49
CA PHE A 102 2.21 1.59 -7.46
C PHE A 102 1.56 0.55 -6.55
N ARG A 103 1.30 -0.63 -7.10
CA ARG A 103 0.92 -1.79 -6.30
C ARG A 103 2.19 -2.48 -5.83
N VAL A 104 2.40 -2.45 -4.53
CA VAL A 104 3.56 -3.06 -3.88
C VAL A 104 3.24 -4.51 -3.53
N SER A 105 3.93 -5.45 -4.13
CA SER A 105 3.67 -6.87 -3.93
C SER A 105 4.95 -7.70 -4.01
N GLU A 106 4.92 -8.86 -3.37
CA GLU A 106 5.86 -9.93 -3.66
C GLU A 106 5.54 -10.55 -5.04
N ARG A 107 6.34 -11.51 -5.46
CA ARG A 107 6.12 -12.20 -6.75
C ARG A 107 4.70 -12.74 -6.86
N ILE A 108 4.07 -12.50 -8.00
CA ILE A 108 2.70 -12.95 -8.30
C ILE A 108 2.54 -14.48 -8.23
N TYR A 109 3.62 -15.23 -8.41
CA TYR A 109 3.63 -16.70 -8.51
C TYR A 109 4.40 -17.40 -7.38
N ARG A 110 4.51 -16.80 -6.21
CA ARG A 110 5.24 -17.35 -5.07
C ARG A 110 4.80 -18.79 -4.74
N GLU A 111 3.52 -19.11 -4.87
CA GLU A 111 2.93 -20.38 -4.48
C GLU A 111 2.79 -21.41 -5.63
N GLY A 112 3.36 -21.15 -6.78
CA GLY A 112 3.36 -22.03 -7.92
C GLY A 112 2.64 -21.51 -9.17
N GLN A 113 3.23 -21.74 -10.33
CA GLN A 113 2.74 -21.23 -11.61
C GLN A 113 1.40 -21.83 -12.03
N TRP A 114 1.07 -23.04 -11.56
CA TRP A 114 -0.17 -23.73 -11.89
C TRP A 114 -1.43 -22.98 -11.40
N LYS A 115 -1.34 -22.23 -10.30
CA LYS A 115 -2.43 -21.36 -9.82
C LYS A 115 -2.76 -20.26 -10.83
N ALA A 116 -1.80 -19.87 -11.64
CA ALA A 116 -1.97 -18.83 -12.62
C ALA A 116 -2.83 -19.23 -13.82
N ILE A 117 -2.91 -20.51 -14.13
CA ILE A 117 -3.67 -21.07 -15.26
C ILE A 117 -5.02 -21.67 -14.85
N SER A 118 -5.29 -21.82 -13.55
CA SER A 118 -6.61 -22.25 -13.10
C SER A 118 -7.67 -21.18 -13.36
N PRO A 119 -8.97 -21.55 -13.56
CA PRO A 119 -10.05 -20.56 -13.75
C PRO A 119 -10.12 -19.54 -12.60
N LYS A 120 -9.93 -19.98 -11.35
CA LYS A 120 -9.90 -19.11 -10.18
C LYS A 120 -8.69 -18.16 -10.21
N GLY A 121 -7.53 -18.67 -10.59
CA GLY A 121 -6.32 -17.87 -10.72
C GLY A 121 -6.40 -16.85 -11.86
N LEU A 122 -6.98 -17.21 -12.99
CA LEU A 122 -7.22 -16.31 -14.11
C LEU A 122 -8.20 -15.18 -13.72
N LEU A 123 -9.26 -15.51 -12.99
CA LEU A 123 -10.20 -14.49 -12.49
C LEU A 123 -9.54 -13.54 -11.49
N ALA A 124 -8.71 -14.06 -10.60
CA ALA A 124 -7.94 -13.23 -9.67
C ALA A 124 -6.99 -12.28 -10.42
N LYS A 125 -6.25 -12.76 -11.41
CA LYS A 125 -5.40 -11.94 -12.27
C LYS A 125 -6.18 -10.84 -12.98
N TYR A 126 -7.33 -11.17 -13.52
CA TYR A 126 -8.19 -10.19 -14.18
C TYR A 126 -8.58 -9.07 -13.21
N LYS A 127 -9.10 -9.44 -12.03
CA LYS A 127 -9.55 -8.48 -11.01
C LYS A 127 -8.43 -7.62 -10.44
N GLU A 128 -7.26 -8.20 -10.27
CA GLU A 128 -6.15 -7.54 -9.59
C GLU A 128 -5.23 -6.75 -10.52
N HIS A 129 -5.09 -7.17 -11.78
CA HIS A 129 -4.12 -6.61 -12.71
C HIS A 129 -4.73 -6.16 -14.04
N ILE A 130 -5.38 -7.05 -14.78
CA ILE A 130 -5.82 -6.78 -16.16
C ILE A 130 -6.89 -5.70 -16.19
N ARG A 131 -7.78 -5.66 -15.22
CA ARG A 131 -8.86 -4.69 -15.09
C ARG A 131 -8.35 -3.24 -15.13
N PHE A 132 -7.16 -3.00 -14.60
CA PHE A 132 -6.56 -1.67 -14.49
C PHE A 132 -5.48 -1.37 -15.53
N ARG A 133 -5.32 -2.20 -16.57
CA ARG A 133 -4.24 -2.08 -17.57
C ARG A 133 -4.21 -0.75 -18.33
N ASN A 134 -5.33 -0.02 -18.37
CA ASN A 134 -5.44 1.28 -19.03
C ASN A 134 -5.30 2.45 -18.04
N GLN A 135 -4.98 2.17 -16.79
CA GLN A 135 -4.77 3.15 -15.75
C GLN A 135 -3.26 3.29 -15.47
N PRO A 136 -2.79 4.41 -14.95
CA PRO A 136 -1.39 4.58 -14.53
C PRO A 136 -1.10 3.81 -13.23
N VAL A 137 -1.33 2.51 -13.26
CA VAL A 137 -1.14 1.56 -12.17
C VAL A 137 0.01 0.62 -12.52
N TRP A 138 1.06 0.67 -11.73
CA TRP A 138 2.27 -0.12 -11.95
C TRP A 138 2.47 -1.12 -10.82
N LEU A 139 3.09 -2.25 -11.13
CA LEU A 139 3.49 -3.23 -10.12
C LEU A 139 4.93 -2.94 -9.67
N LEU A 140 5.10 -2.69 -8.39
CA LEU A 140 6.40 -2.60 -7.74
C LEU A 140 6.67 -3.89 -6.99
N CYS A 141 7.49 -4.76 -7.55
CA CYS A 141 7.86 -6.02 -6.93
C CYS A 141 8.90 -5.78 -5.83
N CYS A 142 8.57 -6.19 -4.62
CA CYS A 142 9.48 -6.20 -3.48
C CYS A 142 10.08 -7.60 -3.34
N GLY A 143 11.39 -7.67 -3.24
CA GLY A 143 12.13 -8.89 -3.03
C GLY A 143 13.05 -9.25 -4.19
N ALA A 144 14.23 -9.73 -3.83
CA ALA A 144 15.16 -10.39 -4.75
C ALA A 144 14.65 -11.79 -5.07
N TYR A 145 14.93 -12.22 -6.28
CA TYR A 145 14.62 -13.55 -6.83
C TYR A 145 15.15 -14.68 -6.01
#